data_01f4c4fbdc58194f3bed1b915ba62514
#
_entry.id   01f4c4fbdc58194f3bed1b915ba62514
#
_cell.length_a   1.000
_cell.length_b   1.000
_cell.length_c   1.000
_cell.angle_alpha   90.00
_cell.angle_beta   90.00
_cell.angle_gamma   90.00
#
_symmetry.space_group_name_H-M   'P 1'
#
loop_
_entity.id
_entity.type
_entity.pdbx_description
1 polymer ?
#
loop_
_entity_poly.entity_id
_entity_poly.type
_entity_poly.pdbx_seq_one_letter_code
_entity_poly.pdbx_strand_id
1 'polypeptide(L)'
;MRLVEGVAHVEDVGEFVARLDEIGDREDCTVQAFDARYVVDRDHLERALERADRAIARGENVARDRGVEILLYAAGRRQIDDALAMGVREGDLPVVVLVDAEERTPPDSHDGPAERDDDARERRAASAVADLLDPADVLGAFDADAVGDFFDVSQRELDATAGDLADVVHERVALLDVEK
;
A
#
# COMPACT_ATOMS: atom_id res chain seq x y z
N MET A 1 2.93 10.05 -4.77
CA MET A 1 1.98 9.09 -4.17
C MET A 1 0.73 9.77 -3.63
N ARG A 2 -0.45 9.21 -3.88
CA ARG A 2 -1.76 9.61 -3.33
C ARG A 2 -2.43 8.42 -2.65
N LEU A 3 -3.21 8.68 -1.60
CA LEU A 3 -4.08 7.71 -0.96
C LEU A 3 -5.54 8.09 -1.21
N VAL A 4 -6.33 7.11 -1.62
CA VAL A 4 -7.78 7.21 -1.78
C VAL A 4 -8.41 6.28 -0.76
N GLU A 5 -9.36 6.78 0.00
CA GLU A 5 -10.00 6.03 1.08
C GLU A 5 -11.52 5.98 0.92
N GLY A 6 -12.13 4.91 1.38
CA GLY A 6 -13.56 4.71 1.27
C GLY A 6 -13.99 3.29 1.60
N VAL A 7 -15.24 2.98 1.31
CA VAL A 7 -15.79 1.62 1.40
C VAL A 7 -15.91 1.03 0.00
N ALA A 8 -15.30 -0.12 -0.21
CA ALA A 8 -15.43 -0.90 -1.45
C ALA A 8 -16.53 -1.95 -1.30
N HIS A 9 -17.35 -2.12 -2.35
CA HIS A 9 -18.31 -3.21 -2.48
C HIS A 9 -17.75 -4.25 -3.45
N VAL A 10 -17.10 -5.27 -2.91
CA VAL A 10 -16.38 -6.27 -3.69
C VAL A 10 -17.23 -7.53 -3.84
N GLU A 11 -17.85 -7.72 -4.98
CA GLU A 11 -18.61 -8.93 -5.32
C GLU A 11 -17.67 -10.07 -5.73
N ASP A 12 -16.62 -9.75 -6.48
CA ASP A 12 -15.54 -10.64 -6.90
C ASP A 12 -14.20 -9.89 -6.81
N VAL A 13 -13.25 -10.50 -6.10
CA VAL A 13 -11.92 -9.88 -5.86
C VAL A 13 -11.15 -9.71 -7.18
N GLY A 14 -11.22 -10.71 -8.07
CA GLY A 14 -10.52 -10.65 -9.35
C GLY A 14 -11.04 -9.54 -10.25
N GLU A 15 -12.37 -9.35 -10.31
CA GLU A 15 -12.97 -8.25 -11.06
C GLU A 15 -12.63 -6.87 -10.47
N PHE A 16 -12.62 -6.76 -9.15
CA PHE A 16 -12.27 -5.51 -8.49
C PHE A 16 -10.81 -5.15 -8.74
N VAL A 17 -9.88 -6.09 -8.56
CA VAL A 17 -8.46 -5.90 -8.83
C VAL A 17 -8.23 -5.56 -10.31
N ALA A 18 -8.88 -6.26 -11.25
CA ALA A 18 -8.76 -5.97 -12.68
C ALA A 18 -9.19 -4.53 -13.03
N ARG A 19 -10.21 -3.98 -12.35
CA ARG A 19 -10.60 -2.56 -12.54
C ARG A 19 -9.54 -1.59 -12.03
N LEU A 20 -8.88 -1.92 -10.92
CA LEU A 20 -7.76 -1.12 -10.40
C LEU A 20 -6.57 -1.17 -11.37
N ASP A 21 -6.25 -2.35 -11.89
CA ASP A 21 -5.19 -2.54 -12.89
C ASP A 21 -5.47 -1.76 -14.17
N GLU A 22 -6.72 -1.77 -14.68
CA GLU A 22 -7.12 -0.98 -15.85
C GLU A 22 -6.95 0.53 -15.62
N ILE A 23 -7.19 1.03 -14.40
CA ILE A 23 -6.94 2.43 -14.04
C ILE A 23 -5.44 2.70 -14.03
N GLY A 24 -4.66 1.82 -13.42
CA GLY A 24 -3.21 1.90 -13.37
C GLY A 24 -2.59 1.95 -14.76
N ASP A 25 -2.95 0.99 -15.61
CA ASP A 25 -2.46 0.90 -16.99
C ASP A 25 -2.79 2.14 -17.82
N ARG A 26 -4.02 2.66 -17.68
CA ARG A 26 -4.47 3.84 -18.42
C ARG A 26 -3.74 5.12 -18.03
N GLU A 27 -3.45 5.28 -16.75
CA GLU A 27 -2.83 6.49 -16.21
C GLU A 27 -1.31 6.31 -15.97
N ASP A 28 -0.76 5.13 -16.28
CA ASP A 28 0.65 4.78 -16.06
C ASP A 28 1.06 4.99 -14.58
N CYS A 29 0.26 4.40 -13.70
CA CYS A 29 0.41 4.44 -12.25
C CYS A 29 0.30 3.04 -11.67
N THR A 30 1.00 2.78 -10.56
CA THR A 30 0.70 1.64 -9.70
C THR A 30 -0.51 1.97 -8.84
N VAL A 31 -1.49 1.06 -8.81
CA VAL A 31 -2.71 1.19 -8.00
C VAL A 31 -2.84 -0.06 -7.13
N GLN A 32 -2.69 0.07 -5.82
CA GLN A 32 -2.75 -1.04 -4.88
C GLN A 32 -3.75 -0.78 -3.77
N ALA A 33 -4.72 -1.68 -3.61
CA ALA A 33 -5.72 -1.59 -2.54
C ALA A 33 -5.33 -2.43 -1.31
N PHE A 34 -5.65 -1.89 -0.13
CA PHE A 34 -5.43 -2.50 1.17
C PHE A 34 -6.72 -2.49 1.98
N ASP A 35 -6.97 -3.52 2.76
CA ASP A 35 -7.98 -3.50 3.82
C ASP A 35 -7.54 -2.50 4.90
N ALA A 36 -8.31 -1.42 5.06
CA ALA A 36 -7.96 -0.32 5.95
C ALA A 36 -7.80 -0.74 7.42
N ARG A 37 -8.37 -1.89 7.83
CA ARG A 37 -8.21 -2.41 9.18
C ARG A 37 -6.77 -2.70 9.57
N TYR A 38 -5.89 -2.94 8.58
CA TYR A 38 -4.48 -3.25 8.80
C TYR A 38 -3.55 -2.07 8.52
N VAL A 39 -4.06 -0.95 8.01
CA VAL A 39 -3.26 0.23 7.68
C VAL A 39 -3.27 1.19 8.86
N VAL A 40 -2.17 1.27 9.58
CA VAL A 40 -2.10 2.07 10.83
C VAL A 40 -2.10 3.57 10.55
N ASP A 41 -1.41 4.02 9.51
CA ASP A 41 -1.35 5.43 9.11
C ASP A 41 -0.81 5.58 7.68
N ARG A 42 -0.62 6.82 7.25
CA ARG A 42 -0.03 7.17 5.96
C ARG A 42 1.43 6.74 5.84
N ASP A 43 2.22 6.96 6.90
CA ASP A 43 3.65 6.65 6.93
C ASP A 43 3.92 5.15 6.73
N HIS A 44 3.00 4.30 7.19
CA HIS A 44 3.04 2.86 6.94
C HIS A 44 3.15 2.54 5.44
N LEU A 45 2.27 3.12 4.62
CA LEU A 45 2.26 2.89 3.18
C LEU A 45 3.38 3.63 2.45
N GLU A 46 3.76 4.83 2.90
CA GLU A 46 4.92 5.55 2.36
C GLU A 46 6.21 4.75 2.53
N ARG A 47 6.44 4.18 3.72
CA ARG A 47 7.59 3.33 3.99
C ARG A 47 7.58 2.04 3.16
N ALA A 48 6.41 1.42 3.01
CA ALA A 48 6.26 0.23 2.18
C ALA A 48 6.63 0.51 0.72
N LEU A 49 6.12 1.62 0.16
CA LEU A 49 6.44 2.08 -1.19
C LEU A 49 7.94 2.30 -1.38
N GLU A 50 8.56 3.13 -0.51
CA GLU A 50 9.99 3.43 -0.60
C GLU A 50 10.87 2.17 -0.56
N ARG A 51 10.47 1.18 0.24
CA ARG A 51 11.21 -0.07 0.37
C ARG A 51 11.03 -0.99 -0.82
N ALA A 52 9.79 -1.11 -1.33
CA ALA A 52 9.49 -1.87 -2.53
C ALA A 52 10.29 -1.32 -3.73
N ASP A 53 10.27 0.00 -3.93
CA ASP A 53 11.02 0.65 -5.02
C ASP A 53 12.54 0.43 -4.89
N ARG A 54 13.05 0.49 -3.67
CA ARG A 54 14.47 0.19 -3.41
C ARG A 54 14.82 -1.26 -3.71
N ALA A 55 13.95 -2.21 -3.37
CA ALA A 55 14.14 -3.62 -3.67
C ALA A 55 14.11 -3.88 -5.19
N ILE A 56 13.15 -3.28 -5.89
CA ILE A 56 13.02 -3.36 -7.35
C ILE A 56 14.28 -2.78 -8.02
N ALA A 57 14.74 -1.60 -7.60
CA ALA A 57 15.93 -0.96 -8.15
C ALA A 57 17.22 -1.79 -7.97
N ARG A 58 17.26 -2.62 -6.93
CA ARG A 58 18.38 -3.54 -6.67
C ARG A 58 18.22 -4.92 -7.30
N GLY A 59 17.06 -5.22 -7.90
CA GLY A 59 16.73 -6.56 -8.40
C GLY A 59 16.56 -7.60 -7.30
N GLU A 60 16.14 -7.18 -6.12
CA GLU A 60 15.95 -7.99 -4.91
C GLU A 60 14.46 -8.23 -4.59
N ASN A 61 13.55 -7.71 -5.43
CA ASN A 61 12.11 -7.88 -5.28
C ASN A 61 11.67 -9.34 -5.39
N VAL A 62 10.66 -9.71 -4.63
CA VAL A 62 10.03 -11.03 -4.62
C VAL A 62 8.95 -11.10 -5.68
N ALA A 63 8.07 -10.12 -5.73
CA ALA A 63 7.00 -10.01 -6.71
C ALA A 63 7.49 -9.32 -7.99
N ARG A 64 6.94 -9.73 -9.13
CA ARG A 64 7.19 -9.05 -10.41
C ARG A 64 6.37 -7.79 -10.58
N ASP A 65 5.18 -7.80 -10.02
CA ASP A 65 4.27 -6.68 -9.99
C ASP A 65 4.64 -5.73 -8.86
N ARG A 66 4.74 -4.43 -9.15
CA ARG A 66 5.14 -3.41 -8.18
C ARG A 66 4.12 -3.24 -7.06
N GLY A 67 2.82 -3.29 -7.39
CA GLY A 67 1.75 -3.20 -6.38
C GLY A 67 1.83 -4.36 -5.40
N VAL A 68 2.06 -5.58 -5.89
CA VAL A 68 2.25 -6.77 -5.05
C VAL A 68 3.52 -6.67 -4.20
N GLU A 69 4.60 -6.10 -4.74
CA GLU A 69 5.82 -5.86 -3.94
C GLU A 69 5.57 -4.85 -2.82
N ILE A 70 4.83 -3.76 -3.10
CA ILE A 70 4.40 -2.80 -2.07
C ILE A 70 3.54 -3.49 -1.01
N LEU A 71 2.62 -4.39 -1.41
CA LEU A 71 1.80 -5.17 -0.48
C LEU A 71 2.64 -6.05 0.43
N LEU A 72 3.68 -6.72 -0.10
CA LEU A 72 4.62 -7.53 0.69
C LEU A 72 5.30 -6.70 1.79
N TYR A 73 5.80 -5.52 1.42
CA TYR A 73 6.43 -4.62 2.38
C TYR A 73 5.43 -4.07 3.40
N ALA A 74 4.24 -3.62 2.97
CA ALA A 74 3.19 -3.16 3.86
C ALA A 74 2.77 -4.25 4.86
N ALA A 75 2.65 -5.49 4.41
CA ALA A 75 2.33 -6.63 5.26
C ALA A 75 3.49 -7.11 6.14
N GLY A 76 4.72 -6.63 5.93
CA GLY A 76 5.90 -7.17 6.61
C GLY A 76 6.11 -8.66 6.33
N ARG A 77 5.75 -9.13 5.14
CA ARG A 77 5.75 -10.55 4.75
C ARG A 77 6.55 -10.76 3.46
N ARG A 78 7.21 -11.92 3.35
CA ARG A 78 7.93 -12.31 2.13
C ARG A 78 7.15 -13.28 1.24
N GLN A 79 6.10 -13.86 1.77
CA GLN A 79 5.24 -14.78 1.04
C GLN A 79 3.99 -14.03 0.58
N ILE A 80 3.71 -14.11 -0.71
CA ILE A 80 2.57 -13.39 -1.33
C ILE A 80 1.25 -13.84 -0.69
N ASP A 81 1.07 -15.14 -0.47
CA ASP A 81 -0.17 -15.67 0.14
C ASP A 81 -0.44 -15.09 1.53
N ASP A 82 0.62 -14.89 2.34
CA ASP A 82 0.49 -14.28 3.67
C ASP A 82 0.19 -12.78 3.58
N ALA A 83 0.79 -12.08 2.61
CA ALA A 83 0.58 -10.65 2.40
C ALA A 83 -0.83 -10.34 1.85
N LEU A 84 -1.42 -11.25 1.06
CA LEU A 84 -2.77 -11.08 0.50
C LEU A 84 -3.86 -10.96 1.58
N ALA A 85 -3.60 -11.41 2.81
CA ALA A 85 -4.53 -11.20 3.93
C ALA A 85 -4.71 -9.71 4.27
N MET A 86 -3.74 -8.85 3.94
CA MET A 86 -3.85 -7.40 4.05
C MET A 86 -4.49 -6.75 2.81
N GLY A 87 -4.71 -7.51 1.75
CA GLY A 87 -5.39 -7.08 0.52
C GLY A 87 -6.92 -7.04 0.67
N VAL A 88 -7.61 -6.84 -0.43
CA VAL A 88 -9.07 -6.82 -0.48
C VAL A 88 -9.66 -8.23 -0.44
N ARG A 89 -10.89 -8.34 0.04
CA ARG A 89 -11.70 -9.55 0.10
C ARG A 89 -13.14 -9.26 -0.35
N GLU A 90 -13.93 -10.28 -0.61
CA GLU A 90 -15.34 -10.12 -0.93
C GLU A 90 -16.12 -9.49 0.23
N GLY A 91 -17.15 -8.71 -0.13
CA GLY A 91 -18.05 -8.00 0.77
C GLY A 91 -17.80 -6.50 0.81
N ASP A 92 -18.45 -5.85 1.77
CA ASP A 92 -18.27 -4.43 2.04
C ASP A 92 -17.08 -4.27 2.99
N LEU A 93 -16.07 -3.54 2.59
CA LEU A 93 -14.90 -3.36 3.42
C LEU A 93 -14.31 -1.94 3.29
N PRO A 94 -13.83 -1.37 4.39
CA PRO A 94 -13.06 -0.14 4.33
C PRO A 94 -11.73 -0.41 3.63
N VAL A 95 -11.38 0.43 2.67
CA VAL A 95 -10.14 0.30 1.89
C VAL A 95 -9.35 1.59 1.86
N VAL A 96 -8.03 1.45 1.84
CA VAL A 96 -7.10 2.49 1.44
C VAL A 96 -6.44 2.05 0.15
N VAL A 97 -6.51 2.86 -0.90
CA VAL A 97 -5.91 2.59 -2.19
C VAL A 97 -4.74 3.54 -2.41
N LEU A 98 -3.56 2.97 -2.54
CA LEU A 98 -2.35 3.69 -2.91
C LEU A 98 -2.32 3.87 -4.43
N VAL A 99 -2.06 5.10 -4.87
CA VAL A 99 -1.84 5.47 -6.27
C VAL A 99 -0.51 6.18 -6.37
N ASP A 100 0.38 5.65 -7.18
CA ASP A 100 1.72 6.21 -7.34
C ASP A 100 2.21 6.09 -8.78
N ALA A 101 2.63 7.22 -9.36
CA ALA A 101 3.22 7.23 -10.68
C ALA A 101 4.63 6.63 -10.62
N GLU A 102 4.92 5.67 -11.48
CA GLU A 102 6.28 5.16 -11.59
C GLU A 102 7.20 6.29 -12.06
N GLU A 103 8.27 6.52 -11.31
CA GLU A 103 9.27 7.51 -11.71
C GLU A 103 9.91 7.09 -13.04
N ARG A 104 9.56 7.79 -14.11
CA ARG A 104 10.25 7.72 -15.39
C ARG A 104 11.48 8.63 -15.40
N THR A 105 12.38 8.48 -14.47
CA THR A 105 13.57 9.33 -14.44
C THR A 105 14.64 8.82 -15.39
N PRO A 106 14.95 9.55 -16.45
CA PRO A 106 16.30 9.54 -17.01
C PRO A 106 17.23 10.16 -15.95
N PRO A 107 18.42 9.60 -15.68
CA PRO A 107 19.27 9.99 -14.56
C PRO A 107 19.83 11.42 -14.56
N ASP A 108 19.41 12.29 -15.44
CA ASP A 108 20.05 13.61 -15.70
C ASP A 108 19.10 14.83 -15.71
N SER A 109 17.86 14.74 -15.25
CA SER A 109 16.96 15.91 -15.22
C SER A 109 16.59 16.34 -13.81
N HIS A 110 17.31 17.30 -13.30
CA HIS A 110 16.95 18.10 -12.14
C HIS A 110 15.85 19.10 -12.52
N ASP A 111 14.76 19.12 -11.76
CA ASP A 111 13.66 20.11 -11.82
C ASP A 111 13.07 20.37 -13.22
N GLY A 112 12.04 19.60 -13.60
CA GLY A 112 11.39 19.80 -14.88
C GLY A 112 9.94 19.34 -14.98
N PRO A 113 9.36 19.36 -16.19
CA PRO A 113 7.95 19.05 -16.47
C PRO A 113 7.51 17.62 -16.07
N ALA A 114 8.42 16.69 -15.77
CA ALA A 114 8.12 15.32 -15.40
C ALA A 114 7.32 15.23 -14.08
N GLU A 115 7.73 15.92 -13.01
CA GLU A 115 7.02 15.90 -11.72
C GLU A 115 5.57 16.42 -11.81
N ARG A 116 5.31 17.39 -12.70
CA ARG A 116 3.95 17.91 -12.94
C ARG A 116 3.08 16.95 -13.70
N ASP A 117 3.67 16.13 -14.55
CA ASP A 117 2.96 15.09 -15.30
C ASP A 117 2.61 13.92 -14.39
N ASP A 118 3.53 13.51 -13.52
CA ASP A 118 3.32 12.46 -12.52
C ASP A 118 2.18 12.82 -11.55
N ASP A 119 2.18 14.04 -11.01
CA ASP A 119 1.10 14.53 -10.15
C ASP A 119 -0.25 14.60 -10.89
N ALA A 120 -0.24 14.92 -12.18
CA ALA A 120 -1.45 14.93 -12.99
C ALA A 120 -1.97 13.51 -13.26
N ARG A 121 -1.09 12.53 -13.52
CA ARG A 121 -1.44 11.12 -13.70
C ARG A 121 -2.02 10.55 -12.41
N GLU A 122 -1.34 10.74 -11.27
CA GLU A 122 -1.82 10.31 -9.96
C GLU A 122 -3.18 10.90 -9.61
N ARG A 123 -3.43 12.19 -9.93
CA ARG A 123 -4.76 12.80 -9.69
C ARG A 123 -5.86 12.17 -10.52
N ARG A 124 -5.59 11.87 -11.81
CA ARG A 124 -6.59 11.22 -12.67
C ARG A 124 -6.88 9.80 -12.20
N ALA A 125 -5.83 9.03 -11.88
CA ALA A 125 -5.98 7.69 -11.34
C ALA A 125 -6.72 7.70 -10.00
N ALA A 126 -6.35 8.59 -9.08
CA ALA A 126 -7.02 8.72 -7.78
C ALA A 126 -8.51 9.11 -7.92
N SER A 127 -8.85 9.99 -8.87
CA SER A 127 -10.26 10.32 -9.15
C SER A 127 -11.03 9.12 -9.69
N ALA A 128 -10.44 8.34 -10.59
CA ALA A 128 -11.08 7.14 -11.13
C ALA A 128 -11.24 6.04 -10.06
N VAL A 129 -10.28 5.90 -9.15
CA VAL A 129 -10.40 4.99 -7.98
C VAL A 129 -11.50 5.45 -7.04
N ALA A 130 -11.60 6.77 -6.77
CA ALA A 130 -12.64 7.31 -5.90
C ALA A 130 -14.06 7.06 -6.44
N ASP A 131 -14.23 7.00 -7.76
CA ASP A 131 -15.50 6.66 -8.40
C ASP A 131 -15.94 5.19 -8.17
N LEU A 132 -15.03 4.32 -7.72
CA LEU A 132 -15.30 2.91 -7.38
C LEU A 132 -15.67 2.71 -5.90
N LEU A 133 -15.53 3.74 -5.06
CA LEU A 133 -15.66 3.65 -3.62
C LEU A 133 -16.79 4.56 -3.12
N ASP A 134 -17.46 4.12 -2.05
CA ASP A 134 -18.28 5.05 -1.25
C ASP A 134 -17.35 5.88 -0.36
N PRO A 135 -17.41 7.21 -0.42
CA PRO A 135 -16.51 8.08 0.35
C PRO A 135 -16.63 7.85 1.86
N ALA A 136 -15.50 7.58 2.51
CA ALA A 136 -15.41 7.44 3.96
C ALA A 136 -14.00 7.74 4.45
N ASP A 137 -13.85 8.35 5.62
CA ASP A 137 -12.59 8.57 6.30
C ASP A 137 -12.23 7.28 7.05
N VAL A 138 -11.34 6.46 6.52
CA VAL A 138 -10.98 5.15 7.09
C VAL A 138 -9.50 5.04 7.47
N LEU A 139 -8.65 5.93 6.96
CA LEU A 139 -7.23 5.96 7.29
C LEU A 139 -7.02 6.36 8.76
N GLY A 140 -6.29 5.52 9.50
CA GLY A 140 -6.10 5.71 10.95
C GLY A 140 -7.21 5.14 11.83
N ALA A 141 -8.28 4.59 11.22
CA ALA A 141 -9.35 3.85 11.92
C ALA A 141 -9.08 2.33 11.90
N PHE A 142 -7.81 1.94 12.06
CA PHE A 142 -7.40 0.54 12.03
C PHE A 142 -7.93 -0.25 13.24
N ASP A 143 -8.04 -1.57 13.07
CA ASP A 143 -8.40 -2.50 14.13
C ASP A 143 -7.13 -2.95 14.88
N ALA A 144 -6.93 -2.43 16.09
CA ALA A 144 -5.72 -2.68 16.86
C ALA A 144 -5.50 -4.17 17.19
N ASP A 145 -6.58 -4.93 17.44
CA ASP A 145 -6.49 -6.35 17.71
C ASP A 145 -6.10 -7.11 16.42
N ALA A 146 -6.75 -6.78 15.29
CA ALA A 146 -6.42 -7.38 14.00
C ALA A 146 -4.99 -7.04 13.56
N VAL A 147 -4.52 -5.81 13.77
CA VAL A 147 -3.13 -5.40 13.49
C VAL A 147 -2.16 -6.15 14.40
N GLY A 148 -2.44 -6.22 15.71
CA GLY A 148 -1.61 -6.95 16.66
C GLY A 148 -1.45 -8.42 16.28
N ASP A 149 -2.55 -9.08 15.95
CA ASP A 149 -2.56 -10.48 15.53
C ASP A 149 -1.83 -10.67 14.19
N PHE A 150 -2.08 -9.79 13.21
CA PHE A 150 -1.47 -9.91 11.87
C PHE A 150 0.04 -9.72 11.89
N PHE A 151 0.54 -8.74 12.66
CA PHE A 151 1.97 -8.46 12.76
C PHE A 151 2.68 -9.23 13.88
N ASP A 152 1.99 -10.18 14.56
CA ASP A 152 2.51 -10.95 15.68
C ASP A 152 3.06 -10.05 16.82
N VAL A 153 2.34 -8.97 17.14
CA VAL A 153 2.73 -8.01 18.18
C VAL A 153 2.08 -8.41 19.51
N SER A 154 2.92 -8.81 20.47
CA SER A 154 2.44 -9.17 21.80
C SER A 154 2.28 -7.94 22.71
N GLN A 155 1.37 -8.01 23.69
CA GLN A 155 1.22 -6.97 24.73
C GLN A 155 2.54 -6.72 25.46
N ARG A 156 3.35 -7.76 25.67
CA ARG A 156 4.65 -7.63 26.32
C ARG A 156 5.64 -6.82 25.48
N GLU A 157 5.56 -6.94 24.18
CA GLU A 157 6.38 -6.15 23.23
C GLU A 157 5.94 -4.68 23.26
N LEU A 158 4.63 -4.40 23.22
CA LEU A 158 4.10 -3.04 23.36
C LEU A 158 4.50 -2.40 24.69
N ASP A 159 4.41 -3.12 25.80
CA ASP A 159 4.80 -2.64 27.14
C ASP A 159 6.31 -2.35 27.24
N ALA A 160 7.13 -3.00 26.42
CA ALA A 160 8.59 -2.84 26.38
C ALA A 160 9.06 -1.77 25.36
N THR A 161 8.19 -1.37 24.46
CA THR A 161 8.47 -0.39 23.41
C THR A 161 8.17 1.02 23.91
N ALA A 162 9.01 1.99 23.57
CA ALA A 162 8.77 3.41 23.93
C ALA A 162 7.70 4.08 23.03
N GLY A 163 7.23 3.40 22.00
CA GLY A 163 6.24 3.84 21.03
C GLY A 163 4.90 3.11 21.18
N ASP A 164 4.04 3.29 20.19
CA ASP A 164 2.74 2.65 20.09
C ASP A 164 2.73 1.49 19.07
N LEU A 165 1.55 0.93 18.79
CA LEU A 165 1.38 -0.17 17.83
C LEU A 165 1.82 0.25 16.41
N ALA A 166 1.58 1.50 16.01
CA ALA A 166 2.00 2.00 14.70
C ALA A 166 3.52 2.01 14.57
N ASP A 167 4.24 2.41 15.62
CA ASP A 167 5.71 2.39 15.64
C ASP A 167 6.25 0.97 15.44
N VAL A 168 5.63 -0.03 16.09
CA VAL A 168 6.01 -1.44 15.93
C VAL A 168 5.75 -1.93 14.50
N VAL A 169 4.63 -1.56 13.90
CA VAL A 169 4.33 -1.89 12.49
C VAL A 169 5.35 -1.25 11.56
N HIS A 170 5.69 0.02 11.76
CA HIS A 170 6.75 0.71 10.98
C HIS A 170 8.10 -0.02 11.08
N GLU A 171 8.42 -0.55 12.27
CA GLU A 171 9.64 -1.34 12.46
C GLU A 171 9.58 -2.67 11.70
N ARG A 172 8.44 -3.39 11.70
CA ARG A 172 8.25 -4.63 10.91
C ARG A 172 8.48 -4.38 9.42
N VAL A 173 7.89 -3.32 8.87
CA VAL A 173 8.11 -2.90 7.48
C VAL A 173 9.59 -2.62 7.22
N ALA A 174 10.27 -1.98 8.17
CA ALA A 174 11.68 -1.64 8.05
C ALA A 174 12.59 -2.87 8.09
N LEU A 175 12.28 -3.86 8.93
CA LEU A 175 13.09 -5.05 9.14
C LEU A 175 13.01 -6.06 8.01
N LEU A 176 11.99 -6.00 7.15
CA LEU A 176 11.85 -6.93 6.02
C LEU A 176 13.06 -6.90 5.08
N ASP A 177 13.77 -5.77 4.99
CA ASP A 177 15.01 -5.64 4.22
C ASP A 177 16.21 -6.36 4.87
N VAL A 178 16.18 -6.58 6.17
CA VAL A 178 17.34 -7.09 6.95
C VAL A 178 17.32 -8.62 7.03
N GLU A 179 16.17 -9.25 6.86
CA GLU A 179 15.98 -10.70 6.95
C GLU A 179 16.29 -11.45 5.64
N LYS A 180 17.11 -10.87 4.77
CA LYS A 180 17.56 -11.48 3.50
C LYS A 180 18.72 -12.43 3.68
#